data_2ebb668ba6d1492ebc5ba4806aeb6243
#
_entry.id   2ebb668ba6d1492ebc5ba4806aeb6243
#
_cell.length_a   1.000
_cell.length_b   1.000
_cell.length_c   1.000
_cell.angle_alpha   90.00
_cell.angle_beta   90.00
_cell.angle_gamma   90.00
#
_symmetry.space_group_name_H-M   'P 1'
#
loop_
_entity.id
_entity.type
_entity.pdbx_description
1 polymer ?
#
loop_
_entity_poly.entity_id
_entity_poly.type
_entity_poly.pdbx_seq_one_letter_code
_entity_poly.pdbx_strand_id
1 'polypeptide(L)'
;MNIRRIKMIPDFKRKEIATKRLTVSYLEKGDPTKELIILIHGNTSSNLFYLGNIEELSKDFHVIAPDLRGYGLTEKLPIDATRGLRVWSDDIKSFLQALNITKKPHFLGWSMGGGVVMQYAIDYPNEVASLTLVNPLSPFGYSGTKDEKGTVNNEFYSGTGGGSVNASFVQALKDKIKDASNPFSAPSVLKSYFAPGYVIDPEWEEVFVTSMLDMEIGDDFYPGNSTACDVWPYVAPGDRGIGNTMSPRYVNLSSFAQITPKPPILWIRGAQDAIVSDTCMLDIGYLGKLGFVPGWPGDETFPAHPMVTQTRYILDKYKENGGIYEEFVFEDAGHGPNIEKPNEFNQKLASFIAG
;
A
#
# COMPACT_ATOMS: atom_id res chain seq x y z
N MET A 1 -36.33 12.41 -8.71
CA MET A 1 -36.21 11.36 -7.67
C MET A 1 -35.26 10.30 -8.21
N ASN A 2 -33.94 10.52 -8.06
CA ASN A 2 -32.96 9.55 -8.51
C ASN A 2 -32.85 8.45 -7.45
N ILE A 3 -33.47 7.31 -7.75
CA ILE A 3 -33.23 6.07 -7.00
C ILE A 3 -31.76 5.73 -7.23
N ARG A 4 -30.87 6.08 -6.27
CA ARG A 4 -29.52 5.53 -6.21
C ARG A 4 -29.69 4.00 -6.17
N ARG A 5 -29.33 3.31 -7.25
CA ARG A 5 -29.17 1.86 -7.23
C ARG A 5 -28.13 1.60 -6.13
N ILE A 6 -28.57 1.02 -5.02
CA ILE A 6 -27.68 0.45 -4.01
C ILE A 6 -26.78 -0.53 -4.76
N LYS A 7 -25.50 -0.21 -4.85
CA LYS A 7 -24.54 -1.05 -5.53
C LYS A 7 -24.31 -2.25 -4.61
N MET A 8 -24.98 -3.37 -4.88
CA MET A 8 -24.82 -4.59 -4.08
C MET A 8 -23.33 -4.96 -4.03
N ILE A 9 -22.85 -5.32 -2.84
CA ILE A 9 -21.50 -5.86 -2.66
C ILE A 9 -21.43 -7.17 -3.44
N PRO A 10 -20.45 -7.31 -4.36
CA PRO A 10 -20.30 -8.55 -5.10
C PRO A 10 -19.97 -9.71 -4.17
N ASP A 11 -20.68 -10.83 -4.31
CA ASP A 11 -20.37 -12.06 -3.60
C ASP A 11 -19.29 -12.83 -4.38
N PHE A 12 -18.09 -12.89 -3.80
CA PHE A 12 -16.97 -13.62 -4.37
C PHE A 12 -16.63 -14.84 -3.53
N LYS A 13 -16.57 -15.99 -4.19
CA LYS A 13 -16.02 -17.18 -3.55
C LYS A 13 -14.52 -17.02 -3.35
N ARG A 14 -14.08 -16.98 -2.11
CA ARG A 14 -12.66 -17.00 -1.75
C ARG A 14 -12.03 -18.33 -2.16
N LYS A 15 -10.80 -18.26 -2.61
CA LYS A 15 -9.96 -19.41 -2.95
C LYS A 15 -8.72 -19.41 -2.07
N GLU A 16 -8.15 -20.56 -1.87
CA GLU A 16 -6.89 -20.75 -1.15
C GLU A 16 -5.96 -21.65 -1.94
N ILE A 17 -4.67 -21.40 -1.85
CA ILE A 17 -3.64 -22.24 -2.44
C ILE A 17 -2.42 -22.32 -1.54
N ALA A 18 -1.97 -23.56 -1.29
CA ALA A 18 -0.72 -23.80 -0.62
C ALA A 18 0.45 -23.51 -1.58
N THR A 19 1.36 -22.66 -1.14
CA THR A 19 2.60 -22.35 -1.87
C THR A 19 3.80 -22.97 -1.15
N LYS A 20 5.01 -22.74 -1.66
CA LYS A 20 6.24 -23.17 -0.96
C LYS A 20 6.51 -22.34 0.31
N ARG A 21 5.83 -21.21 0.50
CA ARG A 21 6.12 -20.25 1.57
C ARG A 21 5.00 -20.13 2.60
N LEU A 22 3.74 -20.21 2.15
CA LEU A 22 2.55 -20.07 3.00
C LEU A 22 1.30 -20.46 2.20
N THR A 23 0.17 -20.65 2.90
CA THR A 23 -1.14 -20.76 2.27
C THR A 23 -1.70 -19.36 2.00
N VAL A 24 -1.98 -19.06 0.72
CA VAL A 24 -2.48 -17.75 0.28
C VAL A 24 -3.97 -17.81 0.02
N SER A 25 -4.73 -16.92 0.66
CA SER A 25 -6.13 -16.65 0.34
C SER A 25 -6.21 -15.59 -0.75
N TYR A 26 -7.08 -15.79 -1.74
CA TYR A 26 -7.21 -14.86 -2.86
C TYR A 26 -8.62 -14.84 -3.46
N LEU A 27 -8.91 -13.75 -4.15
CA LEU A 27 -10.08 -13.60 -5.01
C LEU A 27 -9.64 -13.74 -6.46
N GLU A 28 -10.49 -14.35 -7.29
CA GLU A 28 -10.22 -14.52 -8.71
C GLU A 28 -11.52 -14.45 -9.50
N LYS A 29 -11.51 -13.71 -10.61
CA LYS A 29 -12.62 -13.61 -11.54
C LYS A 29 -12.15 -13.28 -12.95
N GLY A 30 -12.97 -13.59 -13.96
CA GLY A 30 -12.70 -13.34 -15.36
C GLY A 30 -12.23 -14.58 -16.11
N ASP A 31 -12.03 -14.43 -17.42
CA ASP A 31 -11.59 -15.50 -18.31
C ASP A 31 -10.07 -15.69 -18.23
N PRO A 32 -9.57 -16.89 -17.85
CA PRO A 32 -8.14 -17.17 -17.72
C PRO A 32 -7.34 -17.03 -19.02
N THR A 33 -8.00 -16.97 -20.18
CA THR A 33 -7.33 -16.77 -21.48
C THR A 33 -6.98 -15.32 -21.75
N LYS A 34 -7.65 -14.36 -21.08
CA LYS A 34 -7.43 -12.92 -21.21
C LYS A 34 -6.13 -12.44 -20.52
N GLU A 35 -5.79 -11.17 -20.70
CA GLU A 35 -4.67 -10.56 -19.97
C GLU A 35 -4.89 -10.61 -18.47
N LEU A 36 -3.81 -10.90 -17.73
CA LEU A 36 -3.86 -11.13 -16.29
C LEU A 36 -3.52 -9.86 -15.52
N ILE A 37 -4.39 -9.46 -14.61
CA ILE A 37 -4.15 -8.39 -13.65
C ILE A 37 -4.00 -8.99 -12.24
N ILE A 38 -2.91 -8.64 -11.55
CA ILE A 38 -2.70 -8.96 -10.13
C ILE A 38 -2.88 -7.67 -9.32
N LEU A 39 -3.83 -7.68 -8.38
CA LEU A 39 -4.13 -6.54 -7.51
C LEU A 39 -3.52 -6.74 -6.13
N ILE A 40 -2.57 -5.89 -5.75
CA ILE A 40 -1.84 -5.95 -4.47
C ILE A 40 -2.29 -4.81 -3.57
N HIS A 41 -2.95 -5.16 -2.46
CA HIS A 41 -3.52 -4.20 -1.51
C HIS A 41 -2.45 -3.50 -0.63
N GLY A 42 -2.88 -2.45 0.07
CA GLY A 42 -2.06 -1.65 0.97
C GLY A 42 -1.99 -2.17 2.40
N ASN A 43 -1.36 -1.38 3.27
CA ASN A 43 -1.39 -1.59 4.71
C ASN A 43 -2.80 -1.36 5.27
N THR A 44 -3.14 -2.00 6.38
CA THR A 44 -4.46 -1.92 7.04
C THR A 44 -5.64 -2.09 6.08
N SER A 45 -5.51 -3.04 5.16
CA SER A 45 -6.52 -3.41 4.17
C SER A 45 -6.41 -4.89 3.78
N SER A 46 -7.17 -5.34 2.81
CA SER A 46 -7.08 -6.67 2.20
C SER A 46 -7.57 -6.62 0.75
N ASN A 47 -7.62 -7.77 0.10
CA ASN A 47 -8.20 -7.89 -1.24
C ASN A 47 -9.66 -7.43 -1.33
N LEU A 48 -10.37 -7.30 -0.20
CA LEU A 48 -11.75 -6.81 -0.16
C LEU A 48 -11.88 -5.35 -0.59
N PHE A 49 -10.80 -4.56 -0.52
CA PHE A 49 -10.79 -3.19 -1.03
C PHE A 49 -10.86 -3.11 -2.56
N TYR A 50 -10.72 -4.25 -3.24
CA TYR A 50 -10.81 -4.36 -4.71
C TYR A 50 -12.11 -4.99 -5.23
N LEU A 51 -13.07 -5.37 -4.39
CA LEU A 51 -14.28 -6.08 -4.83
C LEU A 51 -14.98 -5.38 -6.01
N GLY A 52 -15.16 -4.06 -5.95
CA GLY A 52 -15.78 -3.30 -7.03
C GLY A 52 -14.94 -3.24 -8.30
N ASN A 53 -13.61 -3.20 -8.16
CA ASN A 53 -12.68 -3.20 -9.29
C ASN A 53 -12.62 -4.59 -9.96
N ILE A 54 -12.58 -5.66 -9.16
CA ILE A 54 -12.59 -7.05 -9.67
C ILE A 54 -13.86 -7.29 -10.48
N GLU A 55 -15.04 -6.86 -9.96
CA GLU A 55 -16.32 -7.02 -10.65
C GLU A 55 -16.33 -6.39 -12.03
N GLU A 56 -15.81 -5.18 -12.15
CA GLU A 56 -15.79 -4.45 -13.41
C GLU A 56 -14.70 -4.96 -14.36
N LEU A 57 -13.45 -5.04 -13.88
CA LEU A 57 -12.30 -5.42 -14.68
C LEU A 57 -12.38 -6.86 -15.20
N SER A 58 -13.04 -7.77 -14.47
CA SER A 58 -13.18 -9.17 -14.88
C SER A 58 -14.03 -9.39 -16.13
N LYS A 59 -14.73 -8.37 -16.60
CA LYS A 59 -15.45 -8.43 -17.90
C LYS A 59 -14.47 -8.53 -19.07
N ASP A 60 -13.29 -7.90 -18.95
CA ASP A 60 -12.31 -7.81 -20.02
C ASP A 60 -10.96 -8.47 -19.69
N PHE A 61 -10.69 -8.76 -18.43
CA PHE A 61 -9.42 -9.28 -17.94
C PHE A 61 -9.62 -10.52 -17.06
N HIS A 62 -8.56 -11.29 -16.89
CA HIS A 62 -8.42 -12.24 -15.79
C HIS A 62 -7.86 -11.51 -14.58
N VAL A 63 -8.58 -11.45 -13.47
CA VAL A 63 -8.22 -10.64 -12.30
C VAL A 63 -8.00 -11.53 -11.09
N ILE A 64 -6.85 -11.38 -10.43
CA ILE A 64 -6.50 -12.10 -9.21
C ILE A 64 -6.06 -11.08 -8.14
N ALA A 65 -6.59 -11.21 -6.93
CA ALA A 65 -6.26 -10.36 -5.79
C ALA A 65 -5.94 -11.22 -4.56
N PRO A 66 -4.66 -11.50 -4.24
CA PRO A 66 -4.29 -12.19 -3.02
C PRO A 66 -4.41 -11.28 -1.80
N ASP A 67 -4.68 -11.86 -0.62
CA ASP A 67 -4.35 -11.26 0.65
C ASP A 67 -2.85 -11.45 0.92
N LEU A 68 -2.16 -10.39 1.33
CA LEU A 68 -0.75 -10.46 1.70
C LEU A 68 -0.55 -11.15 3.06
N ARG A 69 0.64 -11.71 3.30
CA ARG A 69 1.04 -12.23 4.62
C ARG A 69 0.74 -11.22 5.72
N GLY A 70 0.10 -11.64 6.81
CA GLY A 70 -0.29 -10.77 7.93
C GLY A 70 -1.66 -10.13 7.78
N TYR A 71 -2.31 -10.24 6.62
CA TYR A 71 -3.60 -9.62 6.31
C TYR A 71 -4.67 -10.64 5.90
N GLY A 72 -5.90 -10.19 5.92
CA GLY A 72 -7.07 -10.94 5.45
C GLY A 72 -7.10 -12.39 5.93
N LEU A 73 -7.32 -13.33 5.03
CA LEU A 73 -7.39 -14.76 5.35
C LEU A 73 -6.13 -15.55 4.92
N THR A 74 -5.10 -14.91 4.41
CA THR A 74 -3.80 -15.55 4.17
C THR A 74 -3.18 -16.00 5.49
N GLU A 75 -2.48 -17.14 5.46
CA GLU A 75 -1.82 -17.73 6.62
C GLU A 75 -0.99 -16.71 7.40
N LYS A 76 -1.21 -16.65 8.71
CA LYS A 76 -0.57 -15.69 9.62
C LYS A 76 0.81 -16.19 10.04
N LEU A 77 1.83 -15.85 9.26
CA LEU A 77 3.22 -16.13 9.59
C LEU A 77 3.96 -14.85 10.00
N PRO A 78 4.90 -14.91 10.94
CA PRO A 78 5.72 -13.78 11.37
C PRO A 78 6.38 -13.06 10.19
N ILE A 79 6.56 -11.75 10.33
CA ILE A 79 7.17 -10.88 9.33
C ILE A 79 8.56 -10.48 9.76
N ASP A 80 9.58 -10.97 9.06
CA ASP A 80 10.97 -10.55 9.17
C ASP A 80 11.14 -9.21 8.44
N ALA A 81 11.14 -8.12 9.21
CA ALA A 81 11.25 -6.78 8.66
C ALA A 81 12.61 -6.49 8.02
N THR A 82 13.65 -7.23 8.37
CA THR A 82 15.01 -7.05 7.80
C THR A 82 15.05 -7.33 6.30
N ARG A 83 14.05 -8.04 5.78
CA ARG A 83 13.84 -8.29 4.35
C ARG A 83 13.14 -7.15 3.62
N GLY A 84 12.63 -6.15 4.35
CA GLY A 84 11.80 -5.09 3.78
C GLY A 84 10.60 -5.64 3.02
N LEU A 85 10.29 -5.05 1.88
CA LEU A 85 9.16 -5.46 1.04
C LEU A 85 9.36 -6.80 0.31
N ARG A 86 10.60 -7.35 0.32
CA ARG A 86 10.89 -8.68 -0.25
C ARG A 86 10.13 -9.81 0.43
N VAL A 87 9.69 -9.63 1.66
CA VAL A 87 8.82 -10.61 2.32
C VAL A 87 7.63 -10.94 1.42
N TRP A 88 6.94 -9.91 0.93
CA TRP A 88 5.75 -10.07 0.09
C TRP A 88 6.07 -10.30 -1.39
N SER A 89 7.15 -9.69 -1.90
CA SER A 89 7.62 -9.96 -3.27
C SER A 89 7.88 -11.45 -3.49
N ASP A 90 8.57 -12.11 -2.55
CA ASP A 90 8.82 -13.54 -2.59
C ASP A 90 7.55 -14.39 -2.40
N ASP A 91 6.62 -13.95 -1.54
CA ASP A 91 5.34 -14.62 -1.36
C ASP A 91 4.51 -14.57 -2.64
N ILE A 92 4.45 -13.42 -3.32
CA ILE A 92 3.79 -13.24 -4.62
C ILE A 92 4.46 -14.14 -5.67
N LYS A 93 5.79 -14.20 -5.71
CA LYS A 93 6.50 -15.10 -6.63
C LYS A 93 6.11 -16.56 -6.41
N SER A 94 6.10 -17.00 -5.15
CA SER A 94 5.69 -18.36 -4.77
C SER A 94 4.20 -18.64 -5.11
N PHE A 95 3.34 -17.64 -4.94
CA PHE A 95 1.92 -17.69 -5.25
C PHE A 95 1.67 -17.88 -6.76
N LEU A 96 2.30 -17.05 -7.60
CA LEU A 96 2.18 -17.15 -9.06
C LEU A 96 2.71 -18.50 -9.58
N GLN A 97 3.79 -19.01 -8.98
CA GLN A 97 4.30 -20.35 -9.30
C GLN A 97 3.31 -21.46 -8.93
N ALA A 98 2.68 -21.37 -7.76
CA ALA A 98 1.69 -22.36 -7.32
C ALA A 98 0.43 -22.36 -8.21
N LEU A 99 0.04 -21.20 -8.73
CA LEU A 99 -1.05 -21.06 -9.71
C LEU A 99 -0.65 -21.46 -11.13
N ASN A 100 0.61 -21.85 -11.37
CA ASN A 100 1.16 -22.15 -12.70
C ASN A 100 0.98 -20.99 -13.70
N ILE A 101 1.07 -19.77 -13.24
CA ILE A 101 1.01 -18.57 -14.08
C ILE A 101 2.28 -18.48 -14.91
N THR A 102 2.12 -18.53 -16.25
CA THR A 102 3.22 -18.42 -17.22
C THR A 102 3.21 -17.11 -18.01
N LYS A 103 2.05 -16.45 -18.07
CA LYS A 103 1.93 -15.11 -18.65
C LYS A 103 2.55 -14.08 -17.72
N LYS A 104 3.14 -13.02 -18.27
CA LYS A 104 3.55 -11.86 -17.48
C LYS A 104 2.31 -11.10 -17.04
N PRO A 105 2.05 -10.94 -15.74
CA PRO A 105 0.90 -10.17 -15.28
C PRO A 105 1.13 -8.66 -15.40
N HIS A 106 0.03 -7.92 -15.52
CA HIS A 106 -0.07 -6.52 -15.21
C HIS A 106 -0.29 -6.39 -13.70
N PHE A 107 0.65 -5.78 -13.00
CA PHE A 107 0.51 -5.56 -11.56
C PHE A 107 -0.12 -4.22 -11.26
N LEU A 108 -1.05 -4.21 -10.32
CA LEU A 108 -1.52 -2.99 -9.67
C LEU A 108 -1.18 -3.09 -8.19
N GLY A 109 -0.48 -2.10 -7.66
CA GLY A 109 -0.17 -1.99 -6.24
C GLY A 109 -0.68 -0.68 -5.64
N TRP A 110 -1.46 -0.78 -4.56
CA TRP A 110 -1.98 0.36 -3.83
C TRP A 110 -1.22 0.58 -2.53
N SER A 111 -0.78 1.83 -2.26
CA SER A 111 -0.12 2.18 -1.00
C SER A 111 1.15 1.33 -0.77
N MET A 112 1.26 0.61 0.35
CA MET A 112 2.31 -0.37 0.60
C MET A 112 2.43 -1.37 -0.57
N GLY A 113 1.30 -1.82 -1.12
CA GLY A 113 1.26 -2.71 -2.29
C GLY A 113 1.98 -2.14 -3.51
N GLY A 114 1.97 -0.80 -3.68
CA GLY A 114 2.76 -0.11 -4.70
C GLY A 114 4.27 -0.31 -4.51
N GLY A 115 4.73 -0.21 -3.27
CA GLY A 115 6.12 -0.55 -2.91
C GLY A 115 6.44 -2.02 -3.16
N VAL A 116 5.50 -2.93 -2.82
CA VAL A 116 5.67 -4.37 -3.02
C VAL A 116 5.82 -4.72 -4.51
N VAL A 117 5.00 -4.14 -5.40
CA VAL A 117 5.12 -4.42 -6.85
C VAL A 117 6.35 -3.77 -7.46
N MET A 118 6.82 -2.61 -6.96
CA MET A 118 8.12 -2.06 -7.33
C MET A 118 9.25 -3.01 -6.92
N GLN A 119 9.22 -3.54 -5.69
CA GLN A 119 10.19 -4.53 -5.22
C GLN A 119 10.14 -5.81 -6.08
N TYR A 120 8.95 -6.29 -6.44
CA TYR A 120 8.80 -7.45 -7.33
C TYR A 120 9.45 -7.20 -8.69
N ALA A 121 9.25 -6.02 -9.27
CA ALA A 121 9.86 -5.65 -10.56
C ALA A 121 11.40 -5.51 -10.46
N ILE A 122 11.95 -5.12 -9.30
CA ILE A 122 13.40 -5.14 -9.05
C ILE A 122 13.92 -6.58 -9.04
N ASP A 123 13.24 -7.47 -8.31
CA ASP A 123 13.68 -8.84 -8.11
C ASP A 123 13.43 -9.73 -9.34
N TYR A 124 12.34 -9.48 -10.10
CA TYR A 124 11.87 -10.30 -11.23
C TYR A 124 11.46 -9.47 -12.46
N PRO A 125 12.33 -8.61 -13.01
CA PRO A 125 11.93 -7.65 -14.04
C PRO A 125 11.42 -8.30 -15.34
N ASN A 126 11.84 -9.52 -15.63
CA ASN A 126 11.38 -10.26 -16.80
C ASN A 126 9.96 -10.84 -16.68
N GLU A 127 9.34 -10.75 -15.52
CA GLU A 127 8.04 -11.36 -15.22
C GLU A 127 6.91 -10.35 -15.14
N VAL A 128 7.15 -9.10 -15.49
CA VAL A 128 6.18 -8.00 -15.39
C VAL A 128 5.79 -7.52 -16.78
N ALA A 129 4.49 -7.43 -17.07
CA ALA A 129 3.98 -6.83 -18.31
C ALA A 129 3.90 -5.30 -18.18
N SER A 130 3.26 -4.81 -17.13
CA SER A 130 3.20 -3.39 -16.77
C SER A 130 2.99 -3.22 -15.27
N LEU A 131 3.18 -2.00 -14.76
CA LEU A 131 2.93 -1.63 -13.37
C LEU A 131 1.93 -0.47 -13.30
N THR A 132 0.91 -0.62 -12.45
CA THR A 132 0.06 0.50 -12.01
C THR A 132 0.32 0.76 -10.54
N LEU A 133 0.84 1.95 -10.22
CA LEU A 133 1.17 2.39 -8.88
C LEU A 133 0.08 3.35 -8.41
N VAL A 134 -0.70 2.95 -7.40
CA VAL A 134 -1.82 3.75 -6.87
C VAL A 134 -1.44 4.31 -5.52
N ASN A 135 -1.25 5.63 -5.41
CA ASN A 135 -0.76 6.27 -4.18
C ASN A 135 0.34 5.44 -3.48
N PRO A 136 1.43 5.06 -4.19
CA PRO A 136 2.35 4.04 -3.72
C PRO A 136 3.16 4.53 -2.51
N LEU A 137 3.55 3.59 -1.65
CA LEU A 137 4.62 3.83 -0.67
C LEU A 137 5.82 4.47 -1.38
N SER A 138 6.40 5.51 -0.78
CA SER A 138 7.63 6.11 -1.30
C SER A 138 8.70 5.05 -1.53
N PRO A 139 9.50 5.16 -2.62
CA PRO A 139 10.65 4.29 -2.85
C PRO A 139 11.67 4.26 -1.71
N PHE A 140 11.61 5.23 -0.81
CA PHE A 140 12.48 5.34 0.37
C PHE A 140 11.74 5.07 1.69
N GLY A 141 10.60 4.39 1.63
CA GLY A 141 9.86 3.97 2.81
C GLY A 141 8.82 4.98 3.30
N TYR A 142 8.50 4.94 4.59
CA TYR A 142 7.49 5.76 5.22
C TYR A 142 8.07 6.48 6.43
N SER A 143 8.05 7.84 6.43
CA SER A 143 8.71 8.72 7.42
C SER A 143 10.24 8.64 7.42
N GLY A 144 10.91 9.57 8.07
CA GLY A 144 12.33 9.49 8.43
C GLY A 144 13.36 9.78 7.33
N THR A 145 12.95 10.31 6.18
CA THR A 145 13.86 10.84 5.16
C THR A 145 13.52 12.29 4.81
N LYS A 146 14.49 13.08 4.35
CA LYS A 146 14.41 14.55 4.28
C LYS A 146 14.45 15.16 2.89
N ASP A 147 14.78 14.42 1.87
CA ASP A 147 14.92 14.95 0.51
C ASP A 147 14.41 13.96 -0.55
N GLU A 148 14.41 14.40 -1.79
CA GLU A 148 13.96 13.60 -2.95
C GLU A 148 14.77 12.32 -3.18
N LYS A 149 16.01 12.26 -2.65
CA LYS A 149 16.95 11.14 -2.81
C LYS A 149 16.85 10.13 -1.67
N GLY A 150 15.97 10.38 -0.69
CA GLY A 150 15.79 9.50 0.45
C GLY A 150 16.90 9.56 1.48
N THR A 151 17.58 10.72 1.61
CA THR A 151 18.57 10.91 2.68
C THR A 151 17.89 10.76 4.04
N VAL A 152 18.35 9.83 4.86
CA VAL A 152 17.78 9.56 6.18
C VAL A 152 18.02 10.71 7.15
N ASN A 153 17.06 10.97 8.04
CA ASN A 153 17.16 12.02 9.04
C ASN A 153 18.28 11.77 10.04
N ASN A 154 18.52 10.51 10.42
CA ASN A 154 19.58 10.09 11.34
C ASN A 154 19.89 8.59 11.20
N GLU A 155 21.00 8.16 11.77
CA GLU A 155 21.52 6.79 11.71
C GLU A 155 20.67 5.75 12.43
N PHE A 156 19.81 6.15 13.38
CA PHE A 156 18.90 5.26 14.11
C PHE A 156 17.59 5.02 13.36
N TYR A 157 17.31 5.76 12.26
CA TYR A 157 16.02 5.76 11.58
C TYR A 157 14.86 6.09 12.54
N SER A 158 15.12 6.96 13.53
CA SER A 158 14.12 7.30 14.55
C SER A 158 12.84 7.87 13.91
N GLY A 159 11.71 7.64 14.56
CA GLY A 159 10.40 8.09 14.05
C GLY A 159 9.90 7.29 12.86
N THR A 160 10.42 6.08 12.63
CA THR A 160 9.95 5.18 11.57
C THR A 160 9.56 3.81 12.12
N GLY A 161 8.89 3.02 11.32
CA GLY A 161 8.54 1.63 11.65
C GLY A 161 7.45 1.49 12.71
N GLY A 162 7.44 0.33 13.38
CA GLY A 162 6.36 -0.06 14.29
C GLY A 162 6.14 0.88 15.47
N GLY A 163 7.24 1.43 16.03
CA GLY A 163 7.16 2.34 17.18
C GLY A 163 6.64 3.73 16.87
N SER A 164 6.58 4.13 15.59
CA SER A 164 6.01 5.42 15.18
C SER A 164 4.50 5.38 14.94
N VAL A 165 3.91 4.19 14.94
CA VAL A 165 2.47 4.01 14.75
C VAL A 165 1.74 4.45 16.03
N ASN A 166 0.60 5.15 15.87
CA ASN A 166 -0.20 5.61 17.00
C ASN A 166 -0.68 4.43 17.86
N ALA A 167 -0.25 4.38 19.12
CA ALA A 167 -0.55 3.29 20.05
C ALA A 167 -2.07 3.15 20.32
N SER A 168 -2.83 4.25 20.33
CA SER A 168 -4.28 4.21 20.51
C SER A 168 -4.98 3.55 19.33
N PHE A 169 -4.48 3.78 18.10
CA PHE A 169 -4.99 3.07 16.91
C PHE A 169 -4.68 1.57 16.96
N VAL A 170 -3.44 1.21 17.32
CA VAL A 170 -3.05 -0.20 17.48
C VAL A 170 -3.92 -0.90 18.52
N GLN A 171 -4.17 -0.24 19.66
CA GLN A 171 -5.04 -0.80 20.70
C GLN A 171 -6.49 -0.94 20.21
N ALA A 172 -7.02 0.06 19.49
CA ALA A 172 -8.36 -0.01 18.93
C ALA A 172 -8.54 -1.14 17.91
N LEU A 173 -7.51 -1.42 17.09
CA LEU A 173 -7.49 -2.58 16.19
C LEU A 173 -7.49 -3.89 16.98
N LYS A 174 -6.65 -4.00 18.01
CA LYS A 174 -6.55 -5.18 18.87
C LYS A 174 -7.89 -5.49 19.57
N ASP A 175 -8.56 -4.45 20.05
CA ASP A 175 -9.85 -4.54 20.73
C ASP A 175 -11.03 -4.60 19.75
N LYS A 176 -10.76 -4.54 18.43
CA LYS A 176 -11.75 -4.57 17.33
C LYS A 176 -12.84 -3.48 17.48
N ILE A 177 -12.43 -2.27 17.85
CA ILE A 177 -13.35 -1.14 18.09
C ILE A 177 -13.99 -0.69 16.77
N LYS A 178 -15.31 -0.76 16.69
CA LYS A 178 -16.14 -0.29 15.57
C LYS A 178 -16.91 1.01 15.87
N ASP A 179 -16.75 1.58 17.06
CA ASP A 179 -17.41 2.84 17.43
C ASP A 179 -16.74 4.03 16.73
N ALA A 180 -17.45 4.63 15.77
CA ALA A 180 -16.98 5.79 15.00
C ALA A 180 -16.85 7.08 15.84
N SER A 181 -17.31 7.12 17.09
CA SER A 181 -17.03 8.23 18.02
C SER A 181 -15.61 8.19 18.58
N ASN A 182 -14.95 7.04 18.56
CA ASN A 182 -13.54 6.90 18.92
C ASN A 182 -12.68 7.33 17.72
N PRO A 183 -11.85 8.40 17.80
CA PRO A 183 -11.06 8.92 16.70
C PRO A 183 -9.97 7.95 16.19
N PHE A 184 -9.64 6.94 17.00
CA PHE A 184 -8.64 5.92 16.67
C PHE A 184 -9.25 4.59 16.23
N SER A 185 -10.57 4.48 16.12
CA SER A 185 -11.25 3.26 15.66
C SER A 185 -11.01 3.01 14.16
N ALA A 186 -11.17 1.76 13.73
CA ALA A 186 -11.06 1.41 12.32
C ALA A 186 -11.99 2.24 11.41
N PRO A 187 -13.29 2.49 11.72
CA PRO A 187 -14.14 3.36 10.92
C PRO A 187 -13.63 4.81 10.83
N SER A 188 -13.09 5.36 11.94
CA SER A 188 -12.58 6.74 11.96
C SER A 188 -11.30 6.88 11.12
N VAL A 189 -10.39 5.91 11.20
CA VAL A 189 -9.16 5.89 10.40
C VAL A 189 -9.48 5.62 8.92
N LEU A 190 -10.44 4.73 8.62
CA LEU A 190 -10.89 4.49 7.25
C LEU A 190 -11.34 5.78 6.54
N LYS A 191 -12.00 6.69 7.24
CA LYS A 191 -12.42 7.98 6.66
C LYS A 191 -11.25 8.82 6.16
N SER A 192 -10.06 8.70 6.78
CA SER A 192 -8.86 9.42 6.35
C SER A 192 -8.27 8.89 5.03
N TYR A 193 -8.72 7.73 4.55
CA TYR A 193 -8.30 7.19 3.26
C TYR A 193 -8.95 7.94 2.07
N PHE A 194 -10.01 8.67 2.32
CA PHE A 194 -10.81 9.30 1.28
C PHE A 194 -10.72 10.83 1.33
N ALA A 195 -11.01 11.45 0.21
CA ALA A 195 -11.06 12.90 0.11
C ALA A 195 -12.08 13.49 1.10
N PRO A 196 -11.84 14.68 1.65
CA PRO A 196 -12.78 15.38 2.52
C PRO A 196 -14.18 15.48 1.88
N GLY A 197 -15.21 15.02 2.60
CA GLY A 197 -16.59 15.02 2.11
C GLY A 197 -16.98 13.78 1.32
N TYR A 198 -16.08 12.85 1.03
CA TYR A 198 -16.47 11.56 0.48
C TYR A 198 -17.29 10.77 1.50
N VAL A 199 -18.42 10.24 1.07
CA VAL A 199 -19.32 9.43 1.90
C VAL A 199 -19.29 8.00 1.41
N ILE A 200 -18.78 7.11 2.25
CA ILE A 200 -18.76 5.67 1.96
C ILE A 200 -20.19 5.14 2.15
N ASP A 201 -20.62 4.27 1.25
CA ASP A 201 -21.84 3.51 1.46
C ASP A 201 -21.68 2.62 2.72
N PRO A 202 -22.65 2.58 3.64
CA PRO A 202 -22.53 1.85 4.90
C PRO A 202 -22.23 0.35 4.74
N GLU A 203 -22.72 -0.31 3.70
CA GLU A 203 -22.41 -1.72 3.44
C GLU A 203 -20.94 -1.90 3.04
N TRP A 204 -20.39 -1.00 2.24
CA TRP A 204 -18.97 -0.98 1.89
C TRP A 204 -18.09 -0.60 3.08
N GLU A 205 -18.53 0.35 3.92
CA GLU A 205 -17.82 0.71 5.15
C GLU A 205 -17.62 -0.52 6.05
N GLU A 206 -18.70 -1.32 6.26
CA GLU A 206 -18.62 -2.54 7.07
C GLU A 206 -17.64 -3.58 6.49
N VAL A 207 -17.59 -3.74 5.16
CA VAL A 207 -16.63 -4.63 4.49
C VAL A 207 -15.20 -4.15 4.72
N PHE A 208 -14.93 -2.87 4.53
CA PHE A 208 -13.58 -2.32 4.68
C PHE A 208 -13.14 -2.32 6.14
N VAL A 209 -14.01 -1.95 7.07
CA VAL A 209 -13.73 -2.02 8.51
C VAL A 209 -13.44 -3.45 8.95
N THR A 210 -14.24 -4.41 8.52
CA THR A 210 -14.00 -5.83 8.82
C THR A 210 -12.63 -6.26 8.27
N SER A 211 -12.30 -5.88 7.05
CA SER A 211 -11.00 -6.14 6.44
C SER A 211 -9.83 -5.57 7.27
N MET A 212 -9.96 -4.35 7.77
CA MET A 212 -8.95 -3.74 8.66
C MET A 212 -8.79 -4.51 9.97
N LEU A 213 -9.91 -4.99 10.54
CA LEU A 213 -9.94 -5.70 11.82
C LEU A 213 -9.52 -7.19 11.73
N ASP A 214 -9.40 -7.74 10.53
CA ASP A 214 -8.90 -9.11 10.28
C ASP A 214 -7.37 -9.18 10.23
N MET A 215 -6.69 -8.03 10.30
CA MET A 215 -5.24 -7.95 10.36
C MET A 215 -4.72 -8.48 11.70
N GLU A 216 -3.61 -9.20 11.68
CA GLU A 216 -2.96 -9.68 12.89
C GLU A 216 -2.18 -8.55 13.57
N ILE A 217 -2.33 -8.42 14.92
CA ILE A 217 -1.75 -7.34 15.72
C ILE A 217 -0.69 -7.90 16.67
N GLY A 218 0.50 -7.31 16.66
CA GLY A 218 1.60 -7.65 17.56
C GLY A 218 2.98 -7.36 16.99
N ASP A 219 4.00 -7.74 17.74
CA ASP A 219 5.41 -7.48 17.41
C ASP A 219 5.85 -8.19 16.12
N ASP A 220 5.31 -9.37 15.84
CA ASP A 220 5.61 -10.14 14.64
C ASP A 220 4.74 -9.76 13.44
N PHE A 221 3.73 -8.89 13.65
CA PHE A 221 2.70 -8.50 12.68
C PHE A 221 2.57 -6.97 12.60
N TYR A 222 1.39 -6.41 12.83
CA TYR A 222 1.18 -4.97 12.85
C TYR A 222 1.06 -4.46 14.29
N PRO A 223 1.74 -3.41 14.68
CA PRO A 223 2.64 -2.55 13.87
C PRO A 223 4.07 -3.10 13.74
N GLY A 224 4.46 -4.10 14.53
CA GLY A 224 5.82 -4.59 14.70
C GLY A 224 6.46 -4.10 16.00
N ASN A 225 7.64 -4.65 16.31
CA ASN A 225 8.42 -4.27 17.47
C ASN A 225 9.17 -2.93 17.26
N SER A 226 9.69 -2.36 18.33
CA SER A 226 10.48 -1.13 18.28
C SER A 226 11.58 -1.14 19.34
N THR A 227 12.54 -0.25 19.18
CA THR A 227 13.62 -0.03 20.13
C THR A 227 13.70 1.44 20.54
N ALA A 228 14.09 1.73 21.78
CA ALA A 228 14.38 3.08 22.22
C ALA A 228 15.67 3.59 21.56
N CYS A 229 15.77 4.90 21.31
CA CYS A 229 17.00 5.56 20.87
C CYS A 229 17.08 6.97 21.47
N ASP A 230 18.26 7.59 21.41
CA ASP A 230 18.54 8.88 22.04
C ASP A 230 18.20 10.09 21.11
N VAL A 231 17.66 9.80 19.91
CA VAL A 231 17.31 10.83 18.91
C VAL A 231 15.78 10.96 18.81
N TRP A 232 15.29 12.23 18.79
CA TRP A 232 13.86 12.50 18.61
C TRP A 232 13.28 11.69 17.43
N PRO A 233 12.11 11.12 17.55
CA PRO A 233 11.16 11.08 18.67
C PRO A 233 11.42 9.93 19.67
N TYR A 234 12.65 9.51 19.86
CA TYR A 234 13.16 8.56 20.85
C TYR A 234 12.72 7.10 20.64
N VAL A 235 12.24 6.79 19.45
CA VAL A 235 11.85 5.44 19.03
C VAL A 235 12.41 5.13 17.65
N ALA A 236 13.03 3.96 17.52
CA ALA A 236 13.60 3.43 16.29
C ALA A 236 12.87 2.16 15.86
N PRO A 237 12.91 1.79 14.56
CA PRO A 237 12.31 0.55 14.08
C PRO A 237 13.00 -0.66 14.70
N GLY A 238 12.20 -1.69 15.02
CA GLY A 238 12.69 -3.03 15.31
C GLY A 238 13.04 -3.82 14.05
N ASP A 239 13.08 -5.14 14.18
CA ASP A 239 13.46 -6.08 13.12
C ASP A 239 12.30 -7.00 12.67
N ARG A 240 11.10 -6.85 13.27
CA ARG A 240 9.93 -7.69 13.02
C ARG A 240 8.70 -6.85 12.82
N GLY A 241 7.75 -7.38 12.04
CA GLY A 241 6.42 -6.82 11.83
C GLY A 241 6.33 -5.83 10.68
N ILE A 242 5.07 -5.57 10.31
CA ILE A 242 4.69 -4.90 9.06
C ILE A 242 5.19 -3.46 8.99
N GLY A 243 4.99 -2.66 10.04
CA GLY A 243 5.40 -1.26 10.04
C GLY A 243 6.90 -1.08 9.80
N ASN A 244 7.71 -2.00 10.35
CA ASN A 244 9.16 -1.96 10.18
C ASN A 244 9.60 -2.25 8.74
N THR A 245 8.87 -3.08 7.99
CA THR A 245 9.19 -3.33 6.57
C THR A 245 9.09 -2.08 5.70
N MET A 246 8.35 -1.06 6.15
CA MET A 246 8.21 0.22 5.46
C MET A 246 9.19 1.30 5.96
N SER A 247 10.02 0.98 6.95
CA SER A 247 11.06 1.90 7.43
C SER A 247 12.17 2.07 6.38
N PRO A 248 12.72 3.29 6.20
CA PRO A 248 13.93 3.53 5.39
C PRO A 248 15.13 2.65 5.78
N ARG A 249 15.11 2.08 6.98
CA ARG A 249 16.13 1.11 7.41
C ARG A 249 16.14 -0.15 6.54
N TYR A 250 15.00 -0.56 6.03
CA TYR A 250 14.83 -1.82 5.30
C TYR A 250 14.26 -1.63 3.88
N VAL A 251 13.86 -0.41 3.52
CA VAL A 251 13.34 -0.07 2.19
C VAL A 251 14.21 0.96 1.51
N ASN A 252 14.76 0.57 0.38
CA ASN A 252 15.37 1.46 -0.60
C ASN A 252 15.14 0.87 -1.99
N LEU A 253 14.18 1.42 -2.72
CA LEU A 253 13.81 0.98 -4.06
C LEU A 253 14.45 1.85 -5.16
N SER A 254 15.51 2.59 -4.88
CA SER A 254 16.16 3.47 -5.86
C SER A 254 16.67 2.73 -7.10
N SER A 255 17.03 1.44 -6.96
CA SER A 255 17.41 0.58 -8.07
C SER A 255 16.27 0.30 -9.06
N PHE A 256 15.02 0.57 -8.69
CA PHE A 256 13.86 0.47 -9.59
C PHE A 256 14.05 1.32 -10.86
N ALA A 257 14.66 2.49 -10.75
CA ALA A 257 14.98 3.34 -11.90
C ALA A 257 15.91 2.67 -12.95
N GLN A 258 16.59 1.58 -12.58
CA GLN A 258 17.63 0.94 -13.38
C GLN A 258 17.27 -0.47 -13.87
N ILE A 259 16.11 -1.01 -13.49
CA ILE A 259 15.68 -2.36 -13.88
C ILE A 259 15.70 -2.52 -15.42
N THR A 260 15.93 -3.75 -15.87
CA THR A 260 15.87 -4.11 -17.29
C THR A 260 15.29 -5.52 -17.42
N PRO A 261 14.25 -5.74 -18.23
CA PRO A 261 13.53 -4.76 -19.05
C PRO A 261 12.76 -3.72 -18.22
N LYS A 262 12.29 -2.67 -18.89
CA LYS A 262 11.51 -1.58 -18.30
C LYS A 262 10.04 -1.71 -18.71
N PRO A 263 9.17 -2.33 -17.88
CA PRO A 263 7.74 -2.36 -18.16
C PRO A 263 7.14 -0.94 -18.13
N PRO A 264 6.12 -0.63 -18.95
CA PRO A 264 5.42 0.65 -18.85
C PRO A 264 4.76 0.81 -17.49
N ILE A 265 4.71 2.06 -17.00
CA ILE A 265 4.19 2.40 -15.68
C ILE A 265 3.05 3.40 -15.80
N LEU A 266 1.93 3.14 -15.11
CA LEU A 266 0.88 4.09 -14.82
C LEU A 266 0.93 4.45 -13.34
N TRP A 267 1.18 5.72 -13.02
CA TRP A 267 1.12 6.23 -11.66
C TRP A 267 -0.18 6.98 -11.46
N ILE A 268 -1.10 6.41 -10.68
CA ILE A 268 -2.38 7.04 -10.32
C ILE A 268 -2.28 7.57 -8.90
N ARG A 269 -2.73 8.80 -8.69
CA ARG A 269 -2.84 9.37 -7.34
C ARG A 269 -4.06 10.26 -7.16
N GLY A 270 -4.53 10.36 -5.91
CA GLY A 270 -5.47 11.37 -5.49
C GLY A 270 -4.72 12.64 -5.04
N ALA A 271 -5.15 13.80 -5.51
CA ALA A 271 -4.55 15.08 -5.10
C ALA A 271 -4.79 15.40 -3.62
N GLN A 272 -5.85 14.83 -3.02
CA GLN A 272 -6.24 15.02 -1.63
C GLN A 272 -5.81 13.85 -0.72
N ASP A 273 -4.81 13.07 -1.14
CA ASP A 273 -4.27 11.97 -0.33
C ASP A 273 -3.59 12.51 0.94
N ALA A 274 -4.15 12.15 2.10
CA ALA A 274 -3.63 12.51 3.42
C ALA A 274 -2.65 11.46 4.00
N ILE A 275 -2.52 10.29 3.33
CA ILE A 275 -1.73 9.15 3.79
C ILE A 275 -0.36 9.11 3.11
N VAL A 276 -0.33 9.28 1.77
CA VAL A 276 0.92 9.33 0.99
C VAL A 276 0.99 10.69 0.31
N SER A 277 1.55 11.65 1.01
CA SER A 277 1.73 13.03 0.54
C SER A 277 3.00 13.64 1.12
N ASP A 278 3.42 14.79 0.60
CA ASP A 278 4.57 15.55 1.14
C ASP A 278 4.22 16.29 2.44
N THR A 279 2.95 16.24 2.86
CA THR A 279 2.43 16.82 4.11
C THR A 279 1.50 15.84 4.82
N CYS A 280 1.97 14.59 4.93
CA CYS A 280 1.18 13.50 5.49
C CYS A 280 0.88 13.69 6.98
N MET A 281 -0.41 13.59 7.34
CA MET A 281 -0.87 13.66 8.75
C MET A 281 -0.53 12.42 9.59
N LEU A 282 0.16 11.43 9.03
CA LEU A 282 0.69 10.26 9.74
C LEU A 282 2.22 10.27 9.80
N ASP A 283 2.87 11.26 9.18
CA ASP A 283 4.32 11.42 9.22
C ASP A 283 4.75 12.12 10.51
N ILE A 284 5.66 11.50 11.25
CA ILE A 284 6.15 12.02 12.53
C ILE A 284 6.80 13.40 12.39
N GLY A 285 7.54 13.64 11.30
CA GLY A 285 8.17 14.95 11.03
C GLY A 285 7.13 16.05 10.85
N TYR A 286 6.09 15.77 10.05
CA TYR A 286 5.00 16.71 9.83
C TYR A 286 4.15 16.93 11.09
N LEU A 287 3.83 15.86 11.84
CA LEU A 287 3.14 15.96 13.12
C LEU A 287 3.95 16.77 14.15
N GLY A 288 5.26 16.60 14.18
CA GLY A 288 6.16 17.40 15.02
C GLY A 288 6.10 18.88 14.66
N LYS A 289 6.19 19.20 13.37
CA LYS A 289 6.07 20.58 12.85
C LYS A 289 4.74 21.23 13.21
N LEU A 290 3.66 20.47 13.25
CA LEU A 290 2.33 20.94 13.66
C LEU A 290 2.15 21.00 15.19
N GLY A 291 3.14 20.57 15.99
CA GLY A 291 3.10 20.58 17.45
C GLY A 291 2.37 19.39 18.08
N PHE A 292 1.99 18.39 17.32
CA PHE A 292 1.34 17.18 17.87
C PHE A 292 2.34 16.21 18.52
N VAL A 293 3.61 16.28 18.14
CA VAL A 293 4.69 15.50 18.77
C VAL A 293 5.68 16.46 19.44
N PRO A 294 5.75 16.49 20.79
CA PRO A 294 6.60 17.43 21.52
C PRO A 294 8.09 17.26 21.24
N GLY A 295 8.85 18.36 21.36
CA GLY A 295 10.30 18.33 21.23
C GLY A 295 10.83 18.23 19.80
N TRP A 296 10.01 18.54 18.80
CA TRP A 296 10.42 18.55 17.40
C TRP A 296 11.66 19.43 17.15
N PRO A 297 12.72 18.89 16.51
CA PRO A 297 14.03 19.57 16.41
C PRO A 297 14.13 20.58 15.25
N GLY A 298 13.05 20.78 14.48
CA GLY A 298 13.02 21.67 13.33
C GLY A 298 13.21 20.99 11.98
N ASP A 299 12.82 21.72 10.90
CA ASP A 299 12.83 21.22 9.52
C ASP A 299 14.24 20.81 9.01
N GLU A 300 15.31 21.40 9.51
CA GLU A 300 16.68 21.02 9.12
C GLU A 300 17.05 19.62 9.58
N THR A 301 16.56 19.24 10.76
CA THR A 301 16.88 17.95 11.39
C THR A 301 15.86 16.86 11.07
N PHE A 302 14.58 17.22 11.12
CA PHE A 302 13.50 16.25 10.93
C PHE A 302 12.32 16.91 10.18
N PRO A 303 12.46 17.13 8.87
CA PRO A 303 11.38 17.67 8.04
C PRO A 303 10.25 16.66 7.84
N ALA A 304 9.15 17.13 7.25
CA ALA A 304 8.14 16.24 6.69
C ALA A 304 8.75 15.36 5.58
N HIS A 305 8.34 14.11 5.52
CA HIS A 305 8.82 13.15 4.52
C HIS A 305 8.19 13.44 3.14
N PRO A 306 8.96 13.76 2.10
CA PRO A 306 8.44 14.20 0.80
C PRO A 306 8.08 13.01 -0.12
N MET A 307 7.06 12.23 0.25
CA MET A 307 6.75 10.93 -0.37
C MET A 307 6.38 11.00 -1.85
N VAL A 308 5.57 11.99 -2.24
CA VAL A 308 5.17 12.20 -3.65
C VAL A 308 6.35 12.70 -4.47
N THR A 309 7.12 13.64 -3.93
CA THR A 309 8.35 14.16 -4.54
C THR A 309 9.37 13.04 -4.77
N GLN A 310 9.54 12.14 -3.81
CA GLN A 310 10.45 10.99 -3.93
C GLN A 310 9.99 9.98 -4.99
N THR A 311 8.69 9.71 -5.04
CA THR A 311 8.13 8.82 -6.07
C THR A 311 8.36 9.41 -7.46
N ARG A 312 8.09 10.70 -7.64
CA ARG A 312 8.33 11.41 -8.92
C ARG A 312 9.81 11.38 -9.30
N TYR A 313 10.70 11.65 -8.35
CA TYR A 313 12.15 11.61 -8.59
C TYR A 313 12.59 10.25 -9.13
N ILE A 314 12.14 9.14 -8.55
CA ILE A 314 12.51 7.79 -9.03
C ILE A 314 11.87 7.47 -10.38
N LEU A 315 10.62 7.88 -10.63
CA LEU A 315 9.96 7.68 -11.93
C LEU A 315 10.58 8.53 -13.04
N ASP A 316 11.03 9.75 -12.73
CA ASP A 316 11.78 10.58 -13.67
C ASP A 316 13.14 9.93 -14.01
N LYS A 317 13.85 9.38 -13.02
CA LYS A 317 15.07 8.59 -13.26
C LYS A 317 14.79 7.32 -14.06
N TYR A 318 13.67 6.66 -13.84
CA TYR A 318 13.23 5.52 -14.64
C TYR A 318 13.05 5.92 -16.11
N LYS A 319 12.42 7.07 -16.37
CA LYS A 319 12.24 7.63 -17.71
C LYS A 319 13.55 8.07 -18.36
N GLU A 320 14.44 8.75 -17.62
CA GLU A 320 15.79 9.12 -18.08
C GLU A 320 16.60 7.87 -18.50
N ASN A 321 16.39 6.74 -17.86
CA ASN A 321 17.01 5.46 -18.19
C ASN A 321 16.27 4.67 -19.28
N GLY A 322 15.37 5.30 -20.04
CA GLY A 322 14.68 4.72 -21.20
C GLY A 322 13.36 3.99 -20.88
N GLY A 323 12.84 4.12 -19.68
CA GLY A 323 11.49 3.65 -19.33
C GLY A 323 10.40 4.63 -19.75
N ILE A 324 9.15 4.21 -19.61
CA ILE A 324 7.97 5.04 -19.87
C ILE A 324 7.09 5.03 -18.65
N TYR A 325 6.67 6.21 -18.18
CA TYR A 325 5.60 6.33 -17.21
C TYR A 325 4.65 7.47 -17.55
N GLU A 326 3.41 7.31 -17.13
CA GLU A 326 2.36 8.31 -17.16
C GLU A 326 1.89 8.57 -15.72
N GLU A 327 1.77 9.85 -15.31
CA GLU A 327 1.11 10.25 -14.07
C GLU A 327 -0.34 10.66 -14.38
N PHE A 328 -1.30 10.08 -13.64
CA PHE A 328 -2.71 10.44 -13.71
C PHE A 328 -3.22 10.84 -12.33
N VAL A 329 -3.75 12.06 -12.22
CA VAL A 329 -4.19 12.66 -10.95
C VAL A 329 -5.70 12.80 -10.94
N PHE A 330 -6.32 12.26 -9.88
CA PHE A 330 -7.71 12.57 -9.52
C PHE A 330 -7.71 13.74 -8.56
N GLU A 331 -8.12 14.92 -9.01
CA GLU A 331 -8.10 16.17 -8.23
C GLU A 331 -9.01 16.14 -6.99
N ASP A 332 -10.07 15.33 -7.04
CA ASP A 332 -11.10 15.20 -6.03
C ASP A 332 -11.15 13.79 -5.38
N ALA A 333 -10.00 13.11 -5.32
CA ALA A 333 -9.85 11.84 -4.62
C ALA A 333 -8.71 11.89 -3.60
N GLY A 334 -8.83 11.05 -2.56
CA GLY A 334 -7.84 10.83 -1.51
C GLY A 334 -6.93 9.64 -1.81
N HIS A 335 -6.65 8.84 -0.76
CA HIS A 335 -5.77 7.67 -0.84
C HIS A 335 -6.36 6.51 -1.63
N GLY A 336 -7.69 6.45 -1.77
CA GLY A 336 -8.43 5.35 -2.43
C GLY A 336 -9.13 5.73 -3.74
N PRO A 337 -8.45 6.27 -4.78
CA PRO A 337 -9.11 6.67 -6.02
C PRO A 337 -9.81 5.51 -6.74
N ASN A 338 -9.36 4.27 -6.54
CA ASN A 338 -10.02 3.06 -7.04
C ASN A 338 -11.39 2.80 -6.40
N ILE A 339 -11.65 3.37 -5.22
CA ILE A 339 -12.90 3.26 -4.46
C ILE A 339 -13.75 4.51 -4.68
N GLU A 340 -13.13 5.69 -4.65
CA GLU A 340 -13.81 6.97 -4.76
C GLU A 340 -14.31 7.26 -6.18
N LYS A 341 -13.55 6.82 -7.20
CA LYS A 341 -13.78 7.05 -8.63
C LYS A 341 -13.73 5.74 -9.45
N PRO A 342 -14.45 4.68 -9.05
CA PRO A 342 -14.24 3.32 -9.57
C PRO A 342 -14.41 3.23 -11.09
N ASN A 343 -15.35 3.95 -11.68
CA ASN A 343 -15.60 3.89 -13.13
C ASN A 343 -14.44 4.50 -13.92
N GLU A 344 -14.04 5.72 -13.58
CA GLU A 344 -12.94 6.43 -14.25
C GLU A 344 -11.62 5.73 -14.02
N PHE A 345 -11.41 5.23 -12.79
CA PHE A 345 -10.22 4.45 -12.43
C PHE A 345 -10.10 3.18 -13.28
N ASN A 346 -11.16 2.37 -13.35
CA ASN A 346 -11.16 1.12 -14.11
C ASN A 346 -10.99 1.37 -15.61
N GLN A 347 -11.61 2.43 -16.17
CA GLN A 347 -11.43 2.84 -17.56
C GLN A 347 -9.98 3.25 -17.85
N LYS A 348 -9.37 4.06 -16.96
CA LYS A 348 -7.97 4.48 -17.12
C LYS A 348 -7.03 3.29 -17.08
N LEU A 349 -7.23 2.37 -16.13
CA LEU A 349 -6.42 1.15 -16.02
C LEU A 349 -6.58 0.27 -17.27
N ALA A 350 -7.83 0.02 -17.70
CA ALA A 350 -8.09 -0.82 -18.87
C ALA A 350 -7.48 -0.22 -20.15
N SER A 351 -7.59 1.10 -20.34
CA SER A 351 -6.98 1.80 -21.49
C SER A 351 -5.45 1.70 -21.46
N PHE A 352 -4.83 1.82 -20.29
CA PHE A 352 -3.39 1.68 -20.14
C PHE A 352 -2.88 0.26 -20.46
N ILE A 353 -3.65 -0.77 -20.08
CA ILE A 353 -3.27 -2.17 -20.36
C ILE A 353 -3.45 -2.51 -21.84
N ALA A 354 -4.45 -1.93 -22.49
CA ALA A 354 -4.72 -2.17 -23.92
C ALA A 354 -3.71 -1.50 -24.87
N GLY A 355 -2.91 -0.54 -24.42
CA GLY A 355 -1.89 0.20 -25.20
C GLY A 355 -2.42 1.51 -25.68
#